data_50237f60ea0a19ca5b6b59a6459748ec
#
_entry.id   50237f60ea0a19ca5b6b59a6459748ec
#
_cell.length_a   1.000
_cell.length_b   1.000
_cell.length_c   1.000
_cell.angle_alpha   90.00
_cell.angle_beta   90.00
_cell.angle_gamma   90.00
#
_symmetry.space_group_name_H-M   'P 1'
#
loop_
_entity.id
_entity.type
_entity.pdbx_description
1 polymer ?
#
loop_
_entity_poly.entity_id
_entity_poly.type
_entity_poly.pdbx_seq_one_letter_code
_entity_poly.pdbx_strand_id
1 'polypeptide(L)'
;KEYTKQFLTDIQGFTGTWLMKNGFGVGIGDCLSDYNTKKYINNIISNSKANVKNIINATITNRMKLVSGMSIREEFEGRILNILNTARDDAGGFATKSLGEENQLKNMVTSGSKGNFINISQIMACVGQQNVSSGSKIGRIPCGFRNRTLPHYEKYDDGPESKGFVENSFLSGLTPSEFFFHAMSGREGLIDTAVKTSETGYIQRRLMKAMEDIKVHYDMTVRNEREQIIQFIYGGDGFDATRIERQRIEILKYDNRNFIQNYKWKKKEIKE
;
A
#
# COMPACT_ATOMS: atom_id res chain seq x y z
N LYS A 1 3.34 -25.14 -24.07
CA LYS A 1 2.63 -23.88 -24.41
C LYS A 1 1.23 -24.14 -24.94
N GLU A 2 1.02 -25.08 -25.87
CA GLU A 2 -0.30 -25.45 -26.44
C GLU A 2 -1.26 -25.95 -25.36
N TYR A 3 -0.85 -26.93 -24.55
CA TYR A 3 -1.67 -27.45 -23.43
C TYR A 3 -2.07 -26.36 -22.43
N THR A 4 -1.17 -25.42 -22.14
CA THR A 4 -1.47 -24.31 -21.23
C THR A 4 -2.51 -23.38 -21.82
N LYS A 5 -2.43 -23.09 -23.13
CA LYS A 5 -3.42 -22.29 -23.85
C LYS A 5 -4.79 -22.95 -23.80
N GLN A 6 -4.85 -24.26 -24.16
CA GLN A 6 -6.09 -25.02 -24.13
C GLN A 6 -6.72 -25.03 -22.74
N PHE A 7 -5.93 -25.32 -21.71
CA PHE A 7 -6.37 -25.34 -20.32
C PHE A 7 -6.98 -24.00 -19.87
N LEU A 8 -6.32 -22.87 -20.19
CA LEU A 8 -6.85 -21.54 -19.86
C LEU A 8 -8.15 -21.23 -20.61
N THR A 9 -8.25 -21.64 -21.88
CA THR A 9 -9.45 -21.46 -22.69
C THR A 9 -10.63 -22.28 -22.13
N ASP A 10 -10.37 -23.51 -21.72
CA ASP A 10 -11.40 -24.41 -21.17
C ASP A 10 -11.89 -23.91 -19.80
N ILE A 11 -11.00 -23.44 -18.94
CA ILE A 11 -11.36 -22.80 -17.65
C ILE A 11 -12.22 -21.56 -17.90
N GLN A 12 -11.83 -20.72 -18.84
CA GLN A 12 -12.59 -19.50 -19.16
C GLN A 12 -13.99 -19.84 -19.67
N GLY A 13 -14.11 -20.83 -20.54
CA GLY A 13 -15.38 -21.32 -21.03
C GLY A 13 -16.28 -21.89 -19.95
N PHE A 14 -15.71 -22.74 -19.09
CA PHE A 14 -16.39 -23.27 -17.91
C PHE A 14 -16.89 -22.18 -16.97
N THR A 15 -16.00 -21.24 -16.59
CA THR A 15 -16.34 -20.13 -15.71
C THR A 15 -17.41 -19.23 -16.30
N GLY A 16 -17.35 -18.93 -17.60
CA GLY A 16 -18.38 -18.16 -18.31
C GLY A 16 -19.74 -18.84 -18.28
N THR A 17 -19.79 -20.15 -18.52
CA THR A 17 -21.03 -20.95 -18.45
C THR A 17 -21.59 -21.01 -17.03
N TRP A 18 -20.75 -21.16 -16.05
CA TRP A 18 -21.13 -21.15 -14.62
C TRP A 18 -21.72 -19.79 -14.21
N LEU A 19 -21.07 -18.69 -14.61
CA LEU A 19 -21.55 -17.33 -14.34
C LEU A 19 -22.89 -17.02 -14.99
N MET A 20 -23.15 -17.51 -16.20
CA MET A 20 -24.46 -17.36 -16.86
C MET A 20 -25.58 -18.03 -16.07
N LYS A 21 -25.31 -19.16 -15.41
CA LYS A 21 -26.32 -19.91 -14.64
C LYS A 21 -26.49 -19.34 -13.21
N ASN A 22 -25.43 -18.96 -12.55
CA ASN A 22 -25.45 -18.58 -11.14
C ASN A 22 -25.44 -17.06 -10.93
N GLY A 23 -24.88 -16.30 -11.88
CA GLY A 23 -24.64 -14.88 -11.73
C GLY A 23 -23.54 -14.57 -10.71
N PHE A 24 -23.18 -13.30 -10.63
CA PHE A 24 -22.30 -12.76 -9.61
C PHE A 24 -22.60 -11.26 -9.42
N GLY A 25 -22.69 -10.80 -8.18
CA GLY A 25 -22.90 -9.39 -7.89
C GLY A 25 -22.72 -9.09 -6.41
N VAL A 26 -22.39 -7.85 -6.10
CA VAL A 26 -22.28 -7.34 -4.72
C VAL A 26 -23.51 -6.51 -4.43
N GLY A 27 -24.29 -6.93 -3.45
CA GLY A 27 -25.45 -6.20 -2.96
C GLY A 27 -25.14 -5.34 -1.72
N ILE A 28 -26.09 -4.49 -1.33
CA ILE A 28 -25.99 -3.71 -0.09
C ILE A 28 -25.88 -4.64 1.11
N GLY A 29 -26.57 -5.79 1.10
CA GLY A 29 -26.52 -6.80 2.14
C GLY A 29 -25.10 -7.31 2.43
N ASP A 30 -24.25 -7.41 1.38
CA ASP A 30 -22.86 -7.82 1.53
C ASP A 30 -21.98 -6.79 2.26
N CYS A 31 -22.45 -5.56 2.37
CA CYS A 31 -21.74 -4.45 3.01
C CYS A 31 -22.28 -4.12 4.42
N LEU A 32 -23.38 -4.72 4.82
CA LEU A 32 -23.97 -4.44 6.14
C LEU A 32 -23.22 -5.18 7.24
N SER A 33 -22.86 -4.45 8.29
CA SER A 33 -22.28 -5.01 9.51
C SER A 33 -23.31 -5.12 10.63
N ASP A 34 -23.17 -6.14 11.46
CA ASP A 34 -23.99 -6.33 12.64
C ASP A 34 -23.87 -5.18 13.65
N TYR A 35 -24.89 -5.00 14.47
CA TYR A 35 -24.91 -4.00 15.54
C TYR A 35 -23.69 -4.11 16.48
N ASN A 36 -23.32 -5.33 16.86
CA ASN A 36 -22.17 -5.57 17.72
C ASN A 36 -20.85 -5.17 17.06
N THR A 37 -20.72 -5.42 15.76
CA THR A 37 -19.58 -5.02 14.96
C THR A 37 -19.45 -3.51 14.89
N LYS A 38 -20.56 -2.79 14.64
CA LYS A 38 -20.57 -1.32 14.65
C LYS A 38 -20.17 -0.73 16.01
N LYS A 39 -20.71 -1.29 17.10
CA LYS A 39 -20.36 -0.87 18.47
C LYS A 39 -18.87 -1.06 18.75
N TYR A 40 -18.31 -2.18 18.33
CA TYR A 40 -16.88 -2.47 18.50
C TYR A 40 -16.01 -1.50 17.69
N ILE A 41 -16.35 -1.24 16.44
CA ILE A 41 -15.66 -0.27 15.58
C ILE A 41 -15.67 1.12 16.23
N ASN A 42 -16.83 1.59 16.71
CA ASN A 42 -16.93 2.88 17.39
C ASN A 42 -16.06 2.96 18.64
N ASN A 43 -15.94 1.87 19.40
CA ASN A 43 -15.05 1.81 20.56
C ASN A 43 -13.57 1.92 20.15
N ILE A 44 -13.14 1.24 19.09
CA ILE A 44 -11.76 1.35 18.57
C ILE A 44 -11.47 2.80 18.19
N ILE A 45 -12.36 3.42 17.43
CA ILE A 45 -12.19 4.81 16.96
C ILE A 45 -12.14 5.78 18.16
N SER A 46 -13.03 5.64 19.12
CA SER A 46 -13.05 6.48 20.32
C SER A 46 -11.78 6.36 21.15
N ASN A 47 -11.28 5.13 21.36
CA ASN A 47 -10.04 4.87 22.05
C ASN A 47 -8.84 5.47 21.32
N SER A 48 -8.80 5.36 20.01
CA SER A 48 -7.74 5.93 19.19
C SER A 48 -7.74 7.45 19.23
N LYS A 49 -8.91 8.09 19.20
CA LYS A 49 -9.04 9.55 19.41
C LYS A 49 -8.54 9.98 20.80
N ALA A 50 -8.83 9.21 21.84
CA ALA A 50 -8.32 9.48 23.19
C ALA A 50 -6.79 9.37 23.25
N ASN A 51 -6.21 8.34 22.61
CA ASN A 51 -4.76 8.17 22.51
C ASN A 51 -4.09 9.32 21.76
N VAL A 52 -4.68 9.81 20.69
CA VAL A 52 -4.18 10.99 19.97
C VAL A 52 -4.20 12.23 20.87
N LYS A 53 -5.29 12.47 21.63
CA LYS A 53 -5.35 13.58 22.59
C LYS A 53 -4.25 13.48 23.65
N ASN A 54 -3.94 12.28 24.12
CA ASN A 54 -2.84 12.06 25.07
C ASN A 54 -1.49 12.44 24.46
N ILE A 55 -1.24 12.13 23.19
CA ILE A 55 0.00 12.53 22.50
C ILE A 55 0.07 14.05 22.33
N ILE A 56 -1.04 14.69 21.93
CA ILE A 56 -1.11 16.15 21.83
C ILE A 56 -0.74 16.80 23.18
N ASN A 57 -1.33 16.35 24.26
CA ASN A 57 -1.04 16.83 25.61
C ASN A 57 0.41 16.57 26.02
N ALA A 58 0.96 15.39 25.70
CA ALA A 58 2.36 15.07 25.98
C ALA A 58 3.34 15.97 25.20
N THR A 59 2.97 16.34 23.98
CA THR A 59 3.76 17.26 23.16
C THR A 59 3.72 18.68 23.71
N ILE A 60 2.54 19.18 24.05
CA ILE A 60 2.36 20.52 24.66
C ILE A 60 3.14 20.63 25.98
N THR A 61 3.16 19.55 26.78
CA THR A 61 3.89 19.52 28.06
C THR A 61 5.37 19.16 27.94
N ASN A 62 5.93 19.08 26.72
CA ASN A 62 7.32 18.69 26.43
C ASN A 62 7.75 17.34 27.07
N ARG A 63 6.82 16.41 27.23
CA ARG A 63 7.07 15.06 27.79
C ARG A 63 7.28 13.99 26.73
N MET A 64 7.25 14.36 25.46
CA MET A 64 7.42 13.41 24.36
C MET A 64 8.88 12.96 24.26
N LYS A 65 9.13 11.64 24.33
CA LYS A 65 10.44 11.05 24.08
C LYS A 65 10.72 11.07 22.58
N LEU A 66 11.80 11.71 22.18
CA LEU A 66 12.24 11.79 20.79
C LEU A 66 13.09 10.57 20.40
N VAL A 67 12.91 10.11 19.16
CA VAL A 67 13.82 9.16 18.54
C VAL A 67 15.02 9.95 17.98
N SER A 68 16.22 9.40 18.13
CA SER A 68 17.46 10.05 17.66
C SER A 68 17.39 10.32 16.15
N GLY A 69 17.67 11.57 15.77
CA GLY A 69 17.70 11.99 14.37
C GLY A 69 16.38 12.53 13.80
N MET A 70 15.29 12.55 14.59
CA MET A 70 14.01 13.12 14.18
C MET A 70 13.70 14.45 14.87
N SER A 71 13.01 15.35 14.18
CA SER A 71 12.46 16.56 14.80
C SER A 71 11.21 16.23 15.62
N ILE A 72 10.89 17.06 16.61
CA ILE A 72 9.67 16.91 17.44
C ILE A 72 8.41 16.81 16.56
N ARG A 73 8.35 17.62 15.52
CA ARG A 73 7.20 17.65 14.62
C ARG A 73 7.08 16.37 13.80
N GLU A 74 8.17 15.82 13.32
CA GLU A 74 8.18 14.56 12.55
C GLU A 74 7.76 13.37 13.41
N GLU A 75 8.29 13.30 14.63
CA GLU A 75 7.93 12.25 15.57
C GLU A 75 6.45 12.36 15.99
N PHE A 76 5.96 13.55 16.24
CA PHE A 76 4.56 13.84 16.56
C PHE A 76 3.63 13.37 15.45
N GLU A 77 3.86 13.81 14.22
CA GLU A 77 3.05 13.42 13.06
C GLU A 77 3.13 11.90 12.81
N GLY A 78 4.32 11.31 12.91
CA GLY A 78 4.50 9.87 12.71
C GLY A 78 3.74 9.02 13.71
N ARG A 79 3.74 9.40 15.00
CA ARG A 79 3.00 8.68 16.04
C ARG A 79 1.50 8.77 15.86
N ILE A 80 0.98 9.95 15.53
CA ILE A 80 -0.45 10.12 15.29
C ILE A 80 -0.90 9.33 14.06
N LEU A 81 -0.15 9.42 12.95
CA LEU A 81 -0.44 8.66 11.73
C LEU A 81 -0.47 7.15 12.01
N ASN A 82 0.49 6.66 12.80
CA ASN A 82 0.55 5.24 13.15
C ASN A 82 -0.69 4.80 13.95
N ILE A 83 -1.08 5.56 14.98
CA ILE A 83 -2.29 5.25 15.77
C ILE A 83 -3.55 5.25 14.90
N LEU A 84 -3.72 6.26 14.04
CA LEU A 84 -4.91 6.38 13.21
C LEU A 84 -4.96 5.31 12.11
N ASN A 85 -3.83 4.93 11.53
CA ASN A 85 -3.75 3.85 10.58
C ASN A 85 -4.04 2.49 11.23
N THR A 86 -3.44 2.23 12.40
CA THR A 86 -3.72 1.00 13.18
C THR A 86 -5.21 0.92 13.53
N ALA A 87 -5.83 2.02 13.94
CA ALA A 87 -7.26 2.05 14.23
C ALA A 87 -8.12 1.69 13.01
N ARG A 88 -7.79 2.20 11.82
CA ARG A 88 -8.47 1.84 10.58
C ARG A 88 -8.28 0.35 10.26
N ASP A 89 -7.07 -0.16 10.41
CA ASP A 89 -6.74 -1.53 10.06
C ASP A 89 -7.39 -2.53 11.03
N ASP A 90 -7.42 -2.22 12.33
CA ASP A 90 -8.10 -3.02 13.34
C ASP A 90 -9.63 -3.01 13.15
N ALA A 91 -10.21 -1.84 12.91
CA ALA A 91 -11.63 -1.71 12.62
C ALA A 91 -12.03 -2.47 11.34
N GLY A 92 -11.21 -2.36 10.29
CA GLY A 92 -11.40 -3.07 9.03
C GLY A 92 -11.21 -4.58 9.15
N GLY A 93 -10.20 -5.01 9.91
CA GLY A 93 -9.97 -6.42 10.19
C GLY A 93 -11.13 -7.06 10.94
N PHE A 94 -11.72 -6.35 11.90
CA PHE A 94 -12.90 -6.84 12.62
C PHE A 94 -14.13 -6.88 11.72
N ALA A 95 -14.36 -5.82 10.91
CA ALA A 95 -15.46 -5.80 9.94
C ALA A 95 -15.36 -6.96 8.94
N THR A 96 -14.17 -7.24 8.44
CA THR A 96 -13.94 -8.35 7.50
C THR A 96 -14.20 -9.73 8.13
N LYS A 97 -13.81 -9.91 9.39
CA LYS A 97 -14.06 -11.17 10.12
C LYS A 97 -15.54 -11.41 10.41
N SER A 98 -16.34 -10.35 10.53
CA SER A 98 -17.80 -10.46 10.73
C SER A 98 -18.55 -10.89 9.48
N LEU A 99 -17.94 -10.81 8.29
CA LEU A 99 -18.54 -11.23 7.02
C LEU A 99 -18.54 -12.75 6.90
N GLY A 100 -19.69 -13.32 6.53
CA GLY A 100 -19.83 -14.74 6.23
C GLY A 100 -18.92 -15.21 5.07
N GLU A 101 -18.77 -16.51 4.93
CA GLU A 101 -17.94 -17.10 3.86
C GLU A 101 -18.58 -16.95 2.47
N GLU A 102 -19.90 -16.87 2.41
CA GLU A 102 -20.66 -16.69 1.16
C GLU A 102 -20.71 -15.25 0.67
N ASN A 103 -20.13 -14.30 1.45
CA ASN A 103 -20.15 -12.89 1.10
C ASN A 103 -19.36 -12.62 -0.17
N GLN A 104 -20.01 -12.06 -1.18
CA GLN A 104 -19.42 -11.86 -2.51
C GLN A 104 -18.30 -10.80 -2.51
N LEU A 105 -18.42 -9.77 -1.69
CA LEU A 105 -17.37 -8.76 -1.55
C LEU A 105 -16.10 -9.37 -0.93
N LYS A 106 -16.25 -10.19 0.12
CA LYS A 106 -15.14 -10.93 0.73
C LYS A 106 -14.51 -11.90 -0.27
N ASN A 107 -15.31 -12.63 -1.03
CA ASN A 107 -14.85 -13.58 -2.03
C ASN A 107 -14.02 -12.90 -3.14
N MET A 108 -14.42 -11.72 -3.61
CA MET A 108 -13.63 -10.95 -4.57
C MET A 108 -12.24 -10.59 -4.05
N VAL A 109 -12.18 -10.14 -2.79
CA VAL A 109 -10.92 -9.70 -2.18
C VAL A 109 -10.02 -10.88 -1.84
N THR A 110 -10.57 -11.97 -1.29
CA THR A 110 -9.78 -13.16 -0.92
C THR A 110 -9.25 -13.92 -2.13
N SER A 111 -10.01 -13.98 -3.22
CA SER A 111 -9.55 -14.58 -4.48
C SER A 111 -8.50 -13.73 -5.21
N GLY A 112 -8.31 -12.47 -4.80
CA GLY A 112 -7.39 -11.54 -5.45
C GLY A 112 -7.86 -11.05 -6.82
N SER A 113 -9.12 -11.25 -7.17
CA SER A 113 -9.67 -10.84 -8.46
C SER A 113 -9.78 -9.33 -8.58
N LYS A 114 -10.38 -8.67 -7.57
CA LYS A 114 -10.54 -7.22 -7.53
C LYS A 114 -10.72 -6.71 -6.10
N GLY A 115 -10.20 -5.51 -5.84
CA GLY A 115 -10.28 -4.88 -4.52
C GLY A 115 -9.25 -5.43 -3.54
N ASN A 116 -9.25 -4.85 -2.35
CA ASN A 116 -8.43 -5.27 -1.22
C ASN A 116 -9.19 -5.09 0.10
N PHE A 117 -8.64 -5.55 1.20
CA PHE A 117 -9.26 -5.43 2.53
C PHE A 117 -9.47 -3.98 2.97
N ILE A 118 -8.67 -3.03 2.48
CA ILE A 118 -8.85 -1.60 2.74
C ILE A 118 -10.18 -1.10 2.16
N ASN A 119 -10.57 -1.60 0.98
CA ASN A 119 -11.86 -1.23 0.37
C ASN A 119 -13.04 -1.69 1.25
N ILE A 120 -12.99 -2.92 1.79
CA ILE A 120 -13.99 -3.41 2.74
C ILE A 120 -14.04 -2.53 3.99
N SER A 121 -12.87 -2.20 4.55
CA SER A 121 -12.76 -1.32 5.70
C SER A 121 -13.39 0.05 5.45
N GLN A 122 -13.11 0.68 4.31
CA GLN A 122 -13.65 2.00 3.96
C GLN A 122 -15.16 1.99 3.72
N ILE A 123 -15.69 0.90 3.17
CA ILE A 123 -17.13 0.75 2.94
C ILE A 123 -17.89 0.54 4.25
N MET A 124 -17.39 -0.31 5.16
CA MET A 124 -18.12 -0.83 6.30
C MET A 124 -17.69 -0.23 7.64
N ALA A 125 -16.40 0.06 7.83
CA ALA A 125 -15.87 0.49 9.12
C ALA A 125 -15.59 1.99 9.16
N CYS A 126 -14.47 2.44 8.60
CA CYS A 126 -14.13 3.86 8.50
C CYS A 126 -13.23 4.12 7.29
N VAL A 127 -13.32 5.31 6.73
CA VAL A 127 -12.46 5.71 5.61
C VAL A 127 -11.00 5.92 6.07
N GLY A 128 -10.81 6.45 7.28
CA GLY A 128 -9.50 6.65 7.88
C GLY A 128 -8.85 8.00 7.57
N GLN A 129 -7.57 8.12 7.89
CA GLN A 129 -6.82 9.37 7.74
C GLN A 129 -6.64 9.75 6.27
N GLN A 130 -7.00 10.98 5.95
CA GLN A 130 -6.73 11.60 4.66
C GLN A 130 -5.40 12.35 4.70
N ASN A 131 -4.54 12.07 3.74
CA ASN A 131 -3.20 12.64 3.66
C ASN A 131 -3.07 13.49 2.41
N VAL A 132 -2.31 14.58 2.54
CA VAL A 132 -1.98 15.49 1.44
C VAL A 132 -0.49 15.79 1.52
N SER A 133 0.17 15.83 0.37
CA SER A 133 1.59 16.19 0.28
C SER A 133 1.82 17.66 0.65
N SER A 134 2.72 17.91 1.58
CA SER A 134 3.24 19.24 1.84
C SER A 134 4.73 19.28 1.46
N GLY A 135 5.00 19.63 0.22
CA GLY A 135 6.36 19.56 -0.34
C GLY A 135 6.82 18.10 -0.54
N SER A 136 7.95 17.73 0.05
CA SER A 136 8.53 16.38 -0.10
C SER A 136 7.94 15.33 0.87
N LYS A 137 7.04 15.72 1.78
CA LYS A 137 6.50 14.83 2.83
C LYS A 137 4.99 14.70 2.70
N ILE A 138 4.52 13.46 2.76
CA ILE A 138 3.10 13.14 2.87
C ILE A 138 2.73 13.18 4.36
N GLY A 139 1.74 13.98 4.71
CA GLY A 139 1.29 14.14 6.09
C GLY A 139 -0.21 14.39 6.18
N ARG A 140 -0.70 14.61 7.41
CA ARG A 140 -2.09 14.99 7.63
C ARG A 140 -2.41 16.33 6.94
N ILE A 141 -3.68 16.63 6.80
CA ILE A 141 -4.16 17.86 6.14
C ILE A 141 -3.45 19.07 6.75
N PRO A 142 -2.72 19.87 5.94
CA PRO A 142 -2.00 21.04 6.44
C PRO A 142 -2.97 22.16 6.83
N CYS A 143 -2.55 22.97 7.81
CA CYS A 143 -3.27 24.20 8.10
C CYS A 143 -3.13 25.18 6.94
N GLY A 144 -4.27 25.72 6.50
CA GLY A 144 -4.33 26.76 5.50
C GLY A 144 -4.31 28.16 6.10
N PHE A 145 -5.17 29.03 5.57
CA PHE A 145 -5.28 30.41 6.00
C PHE A 145 -5.67 30.53 7.49
N ARG A 146 -5.00 31.43 8.20
CA ARG A 146 -5.19 31.68 9.64
C ARG A 146 -4.89 30.47 10.55
N ASN A 147 -4.00 29.58 10.15
CA ASN A 147 -3.55 28.43 10.95
C ASN A 147 -4.69 27.47 11.36
N ARG A 148 -5.66 27.28 10.50
CA ARG A 148 -6.74 26.27 10.63
C ARG A 148 -6.95 25.56 9.30
N THR A 149 -7.47 24.35 9.33
CA THR A 149 -7.76 23.58 8.11
C THR A 149 -9.06 24.03 7.45
N LEU A 150 -10.09 24.26 8.26
CA LEU A 150 -11.39 24.78 7.84
C LEU A 150 -11.88 25.84 8.84
N PRO A 151 -12.77 26.76 8.44
CA PRO A 151 -13.36 27.74 9.35
C PRO A 151 -14.10 27.14 10.56
N HIS A 152 -14.53 25.88 10.45
CA HIS A 152 -15.26 25.15 11.50
C HIS A 152 -14.38 24.74 12.68
N TYR A 153 -13.06 24.70 12.50
CA TYR A 153 -12.10 24.28 13.52
C TYR A 153 -11.37 25.47 14.14
N GLU A 154 -10.87 25.28 15.34
CA GLU A 154 -10.09 26.29 16.05
C GLU A 154 -8.71 26.48 15.40
N LYS A 155 -8.06 27.59 15.72
CA LYS A 155 -6.69 27.84 15.30
C LYS A 155 -5.76 26.88 16.02
N TYR A 156 -4.79 26.35 15.26
CA TYR A 156 -3.79 25.39 15.78
C TYR A 156 -4.37 24.10 16.35
N ASP A 157 -5.58 23.74 15.93
CA ASP A 157 -6.16 22.46 16.30
C ASP A 157 -5.44 21.33 15.55
N ASP A 158 -4.77 20.46 16.31
CA ASP A 158 -4.04 19.29 15.81
C ASP A 158 -4.83 17.97 16.04
N GLY A 159 -6.10 18.08 16.41
CA GLY A 159 -6.99 16.95 16.59
C GLY A 159 -7.12 16.07 15.33
N PRO A 160 -7.54 14.82 15.48
CA PRO A 160 -7.69 13.91 14.34
C PRO A 160 -8.73 14.41 13.34
N GLU A 161 -9.88 14.90 13.82
CA GLU A 161 -10.97 15.40 12.97
C GLU A 161 -10.57 16.64 12.18
N SER A 162 -9.93 17.60 12.84
CA SER A 162 -9.46 18.84 12.23
C SER A 162 -8.35 18.61 11.19
N LYS A 163 -7.60 17.53 11.33
CA LYS A 163 -6.48 17.17 10.44
C LYS A 163 -6.81 16.07 9.43
N GLY A 164 -8.10 15.82 9.19
CA GLY A 164 -8.56 14.98 8.10
C GLY A 164 -8.73 13.50 8.42
N PHE A 165 -8.93 13.13 9.67
CA PHE A 165 -9.34 11.78 10.01
C PHE A 165 -10.85 11.63 9.76
N VAL A 166 -11.21 10.70 8.87
CA VAL A 166 -12.57 10.36 8.52
C VAL A 166 -12.99 9.14 9.32
N GLU A 167 -13.83 9.34 10.33
CA GLU A 167 -14.31 8.26 11.20
C GLU A 167 -15.47 7.48 10.60
N ASN A 168 -16.25 8.13 9.73
CA ASN A 168 -17.39 7.51 9.09
C ASN A 168 -16.96 6.60 7.93
N SER A 169 -17.80 5.62 7.62
CA SER A 169 -17.67 4.76 6.44
C SER A 169 -18.49 5.31 5.28
N PHE A 170 -18.22 4.82 4.06
CA PHE A 170 -19.04 5.20 2.90
C PHE A 170 -20.51 4.80 3.06
N LEU A 171 -20.77 3.69 3.74
CA LEU A 171 -22.13 3.22 3.98
C LEU A 171 -22.89 4.10 4.99
N SER A 172 -22.21 4.59 6.02
CA SER A 172 -22.82 5.51 7.01
C SER A 172 -22.96 6.93 6.48
N GLY A 173 -22.19 7.30 5.47
CA GLY A 173 -22.12 8.63 4.91
C GLY A 173 -21.10 9.51 5.64
N LEU A 174 -20.45 10.40 4.89
CA LEU A 174 -19.43 11.33 5.40
C LEU A 174 -20.08 12.65 5.83
N THR A 175 -19.54 13.25 6.89
CA THR A 175 -19.90 14.63 7.25
C THR A 175 -19.35 15.60 6.21
N PRO A 176 -19.87 16.83 6.09
CA PRO A 176 -19.41 17.82 5.11
C PRO A 176 -17.89 18.09 5.18
N SER A 177 -17.33 18.18 6.39
CA SER A 177 -15.89 18.39 6.60
C SER A 177 -15.06 17.16 6.19
N GLU A 178 -15.50 15.97 6.56
CA GLU A 178 -14.86 14.70 6.17
C GLU A 178 -14.86 14.54 4.65
N PHE A 179 -16.01 14.82 4.01
CA PHE A 179 -16.10 14.78 2.56
C PHE A 179 -15.15 15.77 1.89
N PHE A 180 -15.02 16.98 2.43
CA PHE A 180 -14.10 17.97 1.89
C PHE A 180 -12.65 17.50 1.96
N PHE A 181 -12.22 16.95 3.10
CA PHE A 181 -10.86 16.41 3.24
C PHE A 181 -10.62 15.20 2.35
N HIS A 182 -11.62 14.34 2.22
CA HIS A 182 -11.55 13.20 1.30
C HIS A 182 -11.43 13.66 -0.16
N ALA A 183 -12.19 14.68 -0.56
CA ALA A 183 -12.10 15.29 -1.88
C ALA A 183 -10.72 15.93 -2.15
N MET A 184 -10.13 16.59 -1.13
CA MET A 184 -8.77 17.15 -1.25
C MET A 184 -7.73 16.07 -1.52
N SER A 185 -7.73 15.01 -0.71
CA SER A 185 -6.80 13.89 -0.86
C SER A 185 -7.00 13.15 -2.19
N GLY A 186 -8.24 12.93 -2.58
CA GLY A 186 -8.57 12.33 -3.88
C GLY A 186 -8.14 13.18 -5.06
N ARG A 187 -8.32 14.51 -5.00
CA ARG A 187 -7.88 15.46 -6.03
C ARG A 187 -6.37 15.44 -6.20
N GLU A 188 -5.62 15.43 -5.09
CA GLU A 188 -4.17 15.33 -5.15
C GLU A 188 -3.72 14.04 -5.82
N GLY A 189 -4.32 12.89 -5.48
CA GLY A 189 -4.02 11.62 -6.13
C GLY A 189 -4.28 11.64 -7.65
N LEU A 190 -5.34 12.31 -8.11
CA LEU A 190 -5.62 12.48 -9.53
C LEU A 190 -4.59 13.38 -10.23
N ILE A 191 -4.21 14.48 -9.61
CA ILE A 191 -3.17 15.40 -10.14
C ILE A 191 -1.82 14.67 -10.20
N ASP A 192 -1.44 13.98 -9.15
CA ASP A 192 -0.20 13.20 -9.09
C ASP A 192 -0.14 12.16 -10.21
N THR A 193 -1.21 11.44 -10.45
CA THR A 193 -1.28 10.45 -11.55
C THR A 193 -1.07 11.12 -12.90
N ALA A 194 -1.73 12.25 -13.15
CA ALA A 194 -1.62 12.97 -14.41
C ALA A 194 -0.19 13.51 -14.65
N VAL A 195 0.42 14.11 -13.62
CA VAL A 195 1.79 14.66 -13.70
C VAL A 195 2.81 13.54 -13.85
N LYS A 196 2.73 12.49 -13.03
CA LYS A 196 3.66 11.35 -13.10
C LYS A 196 3.63 10.64 -14.46
N THR A 197 2.48 10.56 -15.10
CA THR A 197 2.35 9.96 -16.44
C THR A 197 3.19 10.72 -17.47
N SER A 198 3.13 12.05 -17.48
CA SER A 198 3.92 12.88 -18.38
C SER A 198 5.42 12.79 -18.08
N GLU A 199 5.82 12.91 -16.80
CA GLU A 199 7.22 12.83 -16.38
C GLU A 199 7.84 11.47 -16.66
N THR A 200 7.14 10.38 -16.32
CA THR A 200 7.63 9.03 -16.58
C THR A 200 7.73 8.71 -18.06
N GLY A 201 6.78 9.19 -18.87
CA GLY A 201 6.85 9.07 -20.33
C GLY A 201 8.05 9.78 -20.92
N TYR A 202 8.38 10.97 -20.44
CA TYR A 202 9.58 11.69 -20.86
C TYR A 202 10.87 11.00 -20.42
N ILE A 203 10.92 10.50 -19.17
CA ILE A 203 12.07 9.71 -18.68
C ILE A 203 12.24 8.45 -19.52
N GLN A 204 11.16 7.71 -19.77
CA GLN A 204 11.18 6.51 -20.59
C GLN A 204 11.72 6.79 -21.99
N ARG A 205 11.24 7.84 -22.66
CA ARG A 205 11.75 8.24 -23.98
C ARG A 205 13.26 8.51 -23.95
N ARG A 206 13.73 9.27 -22.94
CA ARG A 206 15.17 9.59 -22.79
C ARG A 206 16.01 8.34 -22.58
N LEU A 207 15.53 7.42 -21.72
CA LEU A 207 16.23 6.15 -21.48
C LEU A 207 16.27 5.28 -22.73
N MET A 208 15.15 5.14 -23.43
CA MET A 208 15.10 4.35 -24.67
C MET A 208 16.03 4.92 -25.73
N LYS A 209 16.05 6.25 -25.89
CA LYS A 209 16.96 6.91 -26.82
C LYS A 209 18.45 6.78 -26.44
N ALA A 210 18.74 6.80 -25.15
CA ALA A 210 20.11 6.61 -24.65
C ALA A 210 20.62 5.17 -24.81
N MET A 211 19.73 4.20 -24.92
CA MET A 211 20.07 2.77 -24.97
C MET A 211 19.73 2.09 -26.31
N GLU A 212 19.28 2.85 -27.32
CA GLU A 212 18.79 2.24 -28.57
C GLU A 212 19.87 1.51 -29.36
N ASP A 213 21.14 1.89 -29.19
CA ASP A 213 22.31 1.31 -29.85
C ASP A 213 23.10 0.30 -28.99
N ILE A 214 22.64 0.06 -27.75
CA ILE A 214 23.33 -0.80 -26.80
C ILE A 214 22.94 -2.26 -27.00
N LYS A 215 23.93 -3.13 -27.21
CA LYS A 215 23.77 -4.57 -27.45
C LYS A 215 24.71 -5.40 -26.61
N VAL A 216 24.28 -6.61 -26.27
CA VAL A 216 25.18 -7.65 -25.73
C VAL A 216 25.85 -8.38 -26.86
N HIS A 217 27.17 -8.41 -26.85
CA HIS A 217 27.98 -9.13 -27.81
C HIS A 217 28.25 -10.59 -27.41
N TYR A 218 28.75 -11.42 -28.32
CA TYR A 218 29.01 -12.84 -28.04
C TYR A 218 30.12 -13.07 -27.00
N ASP A 219 30.96 -12.08 -26.74
CA ASP A 219 31.96 -12.09 -25.67
C ASP A 219 31.38 -11.71 -24.28
N MET A 220 30.03 -11.61 -24.18
CA MET A 220 29.29 -11.22 -22.99
C MET A 220 29.48 -9.74 -22.58
N THR A 221 30.21 -8.95 -23.34
CA THR A 221 30.31 -7.51 -23.11
C THR A 221 29.11 -6.76 -23.67
N VAL A 222 28.76 -5.65 -23.05
CA VAL A 222 27.72 -4.73 -23.54
C VAL A 222 28.40 -3.56 -24.23
N ARG A 223 28.10 -3.33 -25.50
CA ARG A 223 28.72 -2.29 -26.32
C ARG A 223 27.68 -1.43 -27.03
N ASN A 224 28.09 -0.22 -27.37
CA ASN A 224 27.33 0.66 -28.25
C ASN A 224 27.72 0.41 -29.73
N GLU A 225 27.10 1.18 -30.66
CA GLU A 225 27.35 1.09 -32.10
C GLU A 225 28.81 1.39 -32.48
N ARG A 226 29.53 2.16 -31.66
CA ARG A 226 30.97 2.49 -31.85
C ARG A 226 31.92 1.45 -31.25
N GLU A 227 31.42 0.28 -30.88
CA GLU A 227 32.17 -0.80 -30.23
C GLU A 227 32.82 -0.43 -28.88
N GLN A 228 32.37 0.67 -28.26
CA GLN A 228 32.82 1.06 -26.93
C GLN A 228 32.17 0.17 -25.89
N ILE A 229 32.93 -0.38 -24.95
CA ILE A 229 32.43 -1.23 -23.88
C ILE A 229 31.77 -0.35 -22.83
N ILE A 230 30.47 -0.60 -22.59
CA ILE A 230 29.68 0.06 -21.57
C ILE A 230 29.67 -0.77 -20.29
N GLN A 231 29.54 -2.09 -20.42
CA GLN A 231 29.67 -3.06 -19.34
C GLN A 231 30.51 -4.25 -19.79
N PHE A 232 31.35 -4.76 -18.92
CA PHE A 232 32.12 -5.97 -19.20
C PHE A 232 31.25 -7.23 -19.17
N ILE A 233 30.26 -7.26 -18.30
CA ILE A 233 29.24 -8.32 -18.21
C ILE A 233 27.88 -7.67 -18.03
N TYR A 234 26.88 -8.08 -18.78
CA TYR A 234 25.51 -7.56 -18.68
C TYR A 234 24.99 -7.65 -17.24
N GLY A 235 24.58 -6.50 -16.67
CA GLY A 235 24.08 -6.40 -15.30
C GLY A 235 25.09 -6.69 -14.20
N GLY A 236 26.35 -6.97 -14.54
CA GLY A 236 27.39 -7.39 -13.61
C GLY A 236 27.39 -8.87 -13.24
N ASP A 237 26.32 -9.59 -13.55
CA ASP A 237 26.11 -11.01 -13.25
C ASP A 237 25.84 -11.88 -14.49
N GLY A 238 25.59 -11.29 -15.64
CA GLY A 238 25.31 -11.97 -16.90
C GLY A 238 23.91 -12.61 -17.00
N PHE A 239 23.02 -12.36 -16.05
CA PHE A 239 21.67 -12.93 -16.06
C PHE A 239 20.73 -12.16 -17.00
N ASP A 240 19.87 -12.90 -17.69
CA ASP A 240 18.77 -12.34 -18.45
C ASP A 240 17.64 -11.90 -17.50
N ALA A 241 17.44 -10.58 -17.40
CA ALA A 241 16.44 -9.99 -16.51
C ALA A 241 15.00 -10.50 -16.77
N THR A 242 14.69 -10.97 -17.98
CA THR A 242 13.38 -11.50 -18.34
C THR A 242 13.12 -12.89 -17.73
N ARG A 243 14.14 -13.58 -17.30
CA ARG A 243 14.09 -14.94 -16.72
C ARG A 243 14.34 -14.98 -15.22
N ILE A 244 14.60 -13.83 -14.60
CA ILE A 244 14.81 -13.76 -13.15
C ILE A 244 13.46 -13.81 -12.45
N GLU A 245 13.31 -14.80 -11.57
CA GLU A 245 12.16 -14.94 -10.68
C GLU A 245 12.51 -14.51 -9.26
N ARG A 246 11.49 -14.13 -8.47
CA ARG A 246 11.67 -13.84 -7.06
C ARG A 246 12.04 -15.12 -6.31
N GLN A 247 13.27 -15.20 -5.87
CA GLN A 247 13.75 -16.31 -5.03
C GLN A 247 14.06 -15.82 -3.63
N ARG A 248 13.77 -16.68 -2.63
CA ARG A 248 14.21 -16.44 -1.25
C ARG A 248 15.67 -16.88 -1.15
N ILE A 249 16.56 -15.94 -0.89
CA ILE A 249 17.97 -16.23 -0.65
C ILE A 249 18.10 -16.71 0.80
N GLU A 250 17.91 -18.00 1.02
CA GLU A 250 17.94 -18.58 2.36
C GLU A 250 19.35 -18.53 2.99
N ILE A 251 20.37 -18.53 2.16
CA ILE A 251 21.78 -18.44 2.56
C ILE A 251 22.06 -17.24 3.47
N LEU A 252 21.37 -16.11 3.25
CA LEU A 252 21.54 -14.90 4.06
C LEU A 252 21.08 -15.03 5.51
N LYS A 253 20.34 -16.10 5.84
CA LYS A 253 19.84 -16.34 7.19
C LYS A 253 20.83 -17.15 8.05
N TYR A 254 21.84 -17.77 7.43
CA TYR A 254 22.75 -18.65 8.11
C TYR A 254 23.98 -17.88 8.62
N ASP A 255 24.40 -18.20 9.84
CA ASP A 255 25.72 -17.83 10.30
C ASP A 255 26.80 -18.71 9.60
N ASN A 256 28.06 -18.35 9.75
CA ASN A 256 29.16 -19.09 9.10
C ASN A 256 29.21 -20.57 9.45
N ARG A 257 28.78 -20.94 10.67
CA ARG A 257 28.80 -22.33 11.11
C ARG A 257 27.72 -23.14 10.40
N ASN A 258 26.49 -22.63 10.41
CA ASN A 258 25.35 -23.27 9.75
C ASN A 258 25.53 -23.29 8.22
N PHE A 259 26.13 -22.23 7.64
CA PHE A 259 26.46 -22.20 6.23
C PHE A 259 27.45 -23.33 5.85
N ILE A 260 28.55 -23.47 6.59
CA ILE A 260 29.54 -24.52 6.33
C ILE A 260 28.92 -25.91 6.53
N GLN A 261 28.07 -26.09 7.54
CA GLN A 261 27.41 -27.35 7.81
C GLN A 261 26.45 -27.79 6.70
N ASN A 262 25.71 -26.85 6.13
CA ASN A 262 24.65 -27.13 5.15
C ASN A 262 25.17 -27.14 3.70
N TYR A 263 26.19 -26.35 3.40
CA TYR A 263 26.62 -26.13 2.00
C TYR A 263 28.03 -26.56 1.69
N LYS A 264 28.83 -26.93 2.69
CA LYS A 264 30.18 -27.48 2.44
C LYS A 264 30.09 -28.90 1.96
N TRP A 265 30.57 -29.19 0.77
CA TRP A 265 30.65 -30.53 0.23
C TRP A 265 31.47 -31.46 1.16
N LYS A 266 30.93 -32.60 1.48
CA LYS A 266 31.65 -33.62 2.24
C LYS A 266 32.57 -34.39 1.29
N LYS A 267 33.79 -34.74 1.74
CA LYS A 267 34.76 -35.46 0.92
C LYS A 267 34.24 -36.76 0.28
N LYS A 268 33.19 -37.37 0.84
CA LYS A 268 32.53 -38.56 0.27
C LYS A 268 31.64 -38.22 -0.95
N GLU A 269 31.05 -37.02 -1.01
CA GLU A 269 30.16 -36.57 -2.08
C GLU A 269 30.92 -36.08 -3.31
N ILE A 270 32.24 -35.82 -3.18
CA ILE A 270 33.11 -35.37 -4.27
C ILE A 270 33.66 -36.56 -5.09
N LYS A 271 33.46 -37.80 -4.63
CA LYS A 271 34.00 -39.00 -5.29
C LYS A 271 32.99 -39.78 -6.13
N GLU A 272 31.71 -39.33 -6.14
CA GLU A 272 30.69 -39.78 -7.09
C GLU A 272 30.50 -38.74 -8.21
#